data_c21d498add4256876123822376086f46
#
_entry.id   c21d498add4256876123822376086f46
#
_cell.length_a   1.000
_cell.length_b   1.000
_cell.length_c   1.000
_cell.angle_alpha   90.00
_cell.angle_beta   90.00
_cell.angle_gamma   90.00
#
_symmetry.space_group_name_H-M   'P 1'
#
loop_
_entity.id
_entity.type
_entity.pdbx_description
1 polymer ?
#
loop_
_entity_poly.entity_id
_entity_poly.type
_entity_poly.pdbx_seq_one_letter_code
_entity_poly.pdbx_strand_id
1 'polypeptide(L)'
;AQENNCETEFLKLSRKRGEICAKKEGGVNYNLEHTKIVLASGEYDLRYVKMTGRIQIDMYAYFRRDFNLSSYKLDDVAGSFISDSVKKFQCVEHDKYGKIMELYSQNLMGLHKNDFIHIELIGFTSDYYNKGEKFKVLEIEYNREEDGKSFNVIKIPGNLDLDKSKSIKWGMAKDDVSPQDIF
;
A
#
# COMPACT_ATOMS: atom_id res chain seq x y z
N ALA A 1 -20.42 14.21 7.88
CA ALA A 1 -21.89 14.11 7.76
C ALA A 1 -22.61 15.09 8.69
N GLN A 2 -22.21 15.19 9.97
CA GLN A 2 -22.80 16.15 10.93
C GLN A 2 -22.67 17.60 10.48
N GLU A 3 -21.50 18.01 10.05
CA GLU A 3 -21.24 19.39 9.57
C GLU A 3 -22.14 19.80 8.39
N ASN A 4 -22.53 18.83 7.58
CA ASN A 4 -23.36 19.05 6.39
C ASN A 4 -24.82 18.66 6.59
N ASN A 5 -25.26 18.32 7.81
CA ASN A 5 -26.61 17.89 8.15
C ASN A 5 -27.18 16.77 7.27
N CYS A 6 -26.31 15.84 6.85
CA CYS A 6 -26.67 14.72 5.95
C CYS A 6 -26.50 13.35 6.60
N GLU A 7 -26.56 13.25 7.94
CA GLU A 7 -26.32 12.02 8.68
C GLU A 7 -27.27 10.89 8.29
N THR A 8 -28.54 11.23 8.12
CA THR A 8 -29.56 10.23 7.73
C THR A 8 -29.28 9.62 6.38
N GLU A 9 -28.87 10.43 5.41
CA GLU A 9 -28.49 9.93 4.08
C GLU A 9 -27.17 9.15 4.12
N PHE A 10 -26.20 9.65 4.88
CA PHE A 10 -24.93 8.96 5.09
C PHE A 10 -25.11 7.58 5.74
N LEU A 11 -26.04 7.42 6.66
CA LEU A 11 -26.29 6.16 7.37
C LEU A 11 -27.15 5.16 6.59
N LYS A 12 -27.58 5.48 5.38
CA LYS A 12 -28.20 4.52 4.44
C LYS A 12 -27.15 3.63 3.77
N LEU A 13 -26.28 3.00 4.57
CA LEU A 13 -25.16 2.20 4.11
C LEU A 13 -25.51 0.73 3.85
N SER A 14 -26.72 0.27 4.27
CA SER A 14 -27.13 -1.10 4.07
C SER A 14 -27.54 -1.42 2.61
N ARG A 15 -27.61 -2.69 2.27
CA ARG A 15 -28.21 -3.12 0.99
C ARG A 15 -29.74 -3.09 1.03
N LYS A 16 -30.32 -2.99 2.23
CA LYS A 16 -31.75 -2.91 2.41
C LYS A 16 -32.21 -1.45 2.20
N ARG A 17 -33.10 -1.26 1.24
CA ARG A 17 -33.57 0.07 0.83
C ARG A 17 -34.23 0.79 2.03
N GLY A 18 -33.81 2.03 2.30
CA GLY A 18 -34.39 2.88 3.34
C GLY A 18 -33.96 2.55 4.78
N GLU A 19 -33.13 1.53 5.00
CA GLU A 19 -32.62 1.22 6.34
C GLU A 19 -31.56 2.25 6.75
N ILE A 20 -31.75 2.82 7.93
CA ILE A 20 -30.78 3.70 8.60
C ILE A 20 -30.00 2.84 9.60
N CYS A 21 -28.68 2.69 9.35
CA CYS A 21 -27.83 1.74 10.05
C CYS A 21 -27.49 2.10 11.50
N ALA A 22 -27.68 3.35 11.91
CA ALA A 22 -27.54 3.78 13.30
C ALA A 22 -28.61 4.79 13.67
N LYS A 23 -29.03 4.80 14.93
CA LYS A 23 -30.01 5.74 15.46
C LYS A 23 -29.36 6.66 16.48
N LYS A 24 -29.86 7.88 16.61
CA LYS A 24 -29.45 8.78 17.70
C LYS A 24 -30.00 8.28 19.04
N GLU A 25 -29.11 8.13 20.02
CA GLU A 25 -29.49 7.92 21.42
C GLU A 25 -29.43 9.23 22.16
N GLY A 26 -30.52 9.55 22.90
CA GLY A 26 -30.62 10.81 23.63
C GLY A 26 -30.57 12.07 22.76
N GLY A 27 -30.74 11.93 21.44
CA GLY A 27 -30.76 13.06 20.49
C GLY A 27 -29.38 13.61 20.10
N VAL A 28 -28.27 13.09 20.65
CA VAL A 28 -26.93 13.66 20.45
C VAL A 28 -25.99 12.71 19.72
N ASN A 29 -25.86 11.49 20.18
CA ASN A 29 -24.89 10.53 19.65
C ASN A 29 -25.56 9.40 18.89
N TYR A 30 -24.89 8.88 17.86
CA TYR A 30 -25.34 7.68 17.16
C TYR A 30 -24.92 6.42 17.91
N ASN A 31 -25.84 5.47 18.04
CA ASN A 31 -25.56 4.15 18.60
C ASN A 31 -24.78 3.34 17.59
N LEU A 32 -23.48 3.15 17.87
CA LEU A 32 -22.59 2.28 17.12
C LEU A 32 -22.42 0.95 17.86
N GLU A 33 -22.38 -0.14 17.10
CA GLU A 33 -22.00 -1.43 17.67
C GLU A 33 -20.57 -1.35 18.22
N HIS A 34 -20.39 -1.92 19.40
CA HIS A 34 -19.13 -1.90 20.12
C HIS A 34 -18.78 -3.30 20.58
N THR A 35 -17.60 -3.77 20.20
CA THR A 35 -17.12 -5.10 20.60
C THR A 35 -15.66 -4.99 21.03
N LYS A 36 -15.36 -5.48 22.23
CA LYS A 36 -13.99 -5.67 22.72
C LYS A 36 -13.56 -7.11 22.53
N ILE A 37 -12.42 -7.30 21.90
CA ILE A 37 -11.82 -8.62 21.68
C ILE A 37 -10.43 -8.59 22.28
N VAL A 38 -10.13 -9.56 23.13
CA VAL A 38 -8.79 -9.76 23.70
C VAL A 38 -8.14 -10.95 23.03
N LEU A 39 -7.03 -10.71 22.34
CA LEU A 39 -6.22 -11.73 21.69
C LEU A 39 -4.81 -11.74 22.30
N ALA A 40 -4.01 -12.74 21.99
CA ALA A 40 -2.61 -12.79 22.42
C ALA A 40 -1.79 -11.58 21.92
N SER A 41 -2.18 -10.98 20.80
CA SER A 41 -1.59 -9.79 20.21
C SER A 41 -2.06 -8.45 20.83
N GLY A 42 -2.98 -8.50 21.79
CA GLY A 42 -3.49 -7.33 22.51
C GLY A 42 -5.01 -7.21 22.56
N GLU A 43 -5.48 -6.11 23.14
CA GLU A 43 -6.91 -5.76 23.21
C GLU A 43 -7.30 -4.93 21.97
N TYR A 44 -8.44 -5.28 21.38
CA TYR A 44 -9.01 -4.61 20.21
C TYR A 44 -10.39 -4.07 20.56
N ASP A 45 -10.55 -2.76 20.47
CA ASP A 45 -11.81 -2.05 20.65
C ASP A 45 -12.40 -1.73 19.27
N LEU A 46 -13.39 -2.50 18.84
CA LEU A 46 -14.01 -2.38 17.53
C LEU A 46 -15.33 -1.60 17.65
N ARG A 47 -15.40 -0.48 16.94
CA ARG A 47 -16.63 0.32 16.79
C ARG A 47 -17.04 0.32 15.34
N TYR A 48 -18.24 -0.10 15.06
CA TYR A 48 -18.71 -0.21 13.68
C TYR A 48 -20.20 0.06 13.53
N VAL A 49 -20.59 0.36 12.30
CA VAL A 49 -21.99 0.51 11.92
C VAL A 49 -22.49 -0.83 11.40
N LYS A 50 -23.54 -1.39 12.01
CA LYS A 50 -24.16 -2.62 11.51
C LYS A 50 -24.88 -2.37 10.20
N MET A 51 -24.37 -2.95 9.12
CA MET A 51 -24.88 -2.77 7.77
C MET A 51 -25.46 -4.08 7.22
N THR A 52 -26.75 -4.17 7.09
CA THR A 52 -27.41 -5.36 6.55
C THR A 52 -26.98 -5.63 5.11
N GLY A 53 -26.48 -6.85 4.85
CA GLY A 53 -26.03 -7.28 3.52
C GLY A 53 -24.70 -6.66 3.04
N ARG A 54 -23.91 -6.04 3.93
CA ARG A 54 -22.56 -5.57 3.67
C ARG A 54 -21.59 -6.10 4.71
N ILE A 55 -20.36 -6.35 4.31
CA ILE A 55 -19.25 -6.70 5.20
C ILE A 55 -18.38 -5.46 5.36
N GLN A 56 -18.02 -5.14 6.59
CA GLN A 56 -17.06 -4.10 6.92
C GLN A 56 -15.77 -4.77 7.43
N ILE A 57 -14.66 -4.45 6.81
CA ILE A 57 -13.34 -4.95 7.19
C ILE A 57 -12.44 -3.74 7.47
N ASP A 58 -11.93 -3.64 8.69
CA ASP A 58 -10.87 -2.71 9.05
C ASP A 58 -9.52 -3.38 8.75
N MET A 59 -8.87 -2.92 7.69
CA MET A 59 -7.59 -3.49 7.24
C MET A 59 -6.48 -3.26 8.27
N TYR A 60 -6.48 -2.14 9.00
CA TYR A 60 -5.50 -1.90 10.06
C TYR A 60 -5.62 -2.95 11.17
N ALA A 61 -6.83 -3.18 11.66
CA ALA A 61 -7.10 -4.20 12.68
C ALA A 61 -6.76 -5.60 12.16
N TYR A 62 -7.07 -5.90 10.90
CA TYR A 62 -6.75 -7.17 10.25
C TYR A 62 -5.24 -7.42 10.23
N PHE A 63 -4.45 -6.50 9.68
CA PHE A 63 -2.99 -6.67 9.60
C PHE A 63 -2.33 -6.75 10.97
N ARG A 64 -2.80 -5.94 11.93
CA ARG A 64 -2.25 -5.95 13.27
C ARG A 64 -2.54 -7.25 14.03
N ARG A 65 -3.67 -7.89 13.76
CA ARG A 65 -4.05 -9.16 14.37
C ARG A 65 -3.27 -10.35 13.79
N ASP A 66 -3.16 -10.42 12.46
CA ASP A 66 -2.73 -11.61 11.75
C ASP A 66 -1.25 -11.58 11.33
N PHE A 67 -0.61 -10.41 11.34
CA PHE A 67 0.77 -10.24 10.89
C PHE A 67 1.60 -9.50 11.94
N ASN A 68 2.82 -10.00 12.16
CA ASN A 68 3.79 -9.35 13.05
C ASN A 68 4.74 -8.47 12.23
N LEU A 69 4.33 -7.23 11.98
CA LEU A 69 5.10 -6.24 11.23
C LEU A 69 5.79 -5.26 12.17
N SER A 70 6.92 -4.73 11.77
CA SER A 70 7.65 -3.68 12.51
C SER A 70 6.87 -2.35 12.54
N SER A 71 6.04 -2.12 11.55
CA SER A 71 5.18 -0.94 11.42
C SER A 71 3.89 -1.29 10.67
N TYR A 72 2.80 -0.60 11.03
CA TYR A 72 1.49 -0.77 10.37
C TYR A 72 1.08 0.49 9.60
N LYS A 73 2.02 1.37 9.28
CA LYS A 73 1.79 2.46 8.33
C LYS A 73 1.54 1.87 6.95
N LEU A 74 0.72 2.54 6.15
CA LEU A 74 0.32 2.03 4.84
C LEU A 74 1.51 1.70 3.94
N ASP A 75 2.54 2.54 3.92
CA ASP A 75 3.76 2.31 3.13
C ASP A 75 4.49 1.03 3.56
N ASP A 76 4.64 0.84 4.87
CA ASP A 76 5.36 -0.30 5.41
C ASP A 76 4.60 -1.61 5.16
N VAL A 77 3.28 -1.58 5.31
CA VAL A 77 2.41 -2.72 4.99
C VAL A 77 2.47 -3.02 3.49
N ALA A 78 2.26 -2.01 2.64
CA ALA A 78 2.31 -2.18 1.20
C ALA A 78 3.67 -2.71 0.74
N GLY A 79 4.77 -2.11 1.20
CA GLY A 79 6.13 -2.53 0.88
C GLY A 79 6.48 -3.93 1.39
N SER A 80 5.82 -4.42 2.44
CA SER A 80 6.02 -5.77 2.96
C SER A 80 5.37 -6.83 2.07
N PHE A 81 4.16 -6.57 1.56
CA PHE A 81 3.37 -7.54 0.79
C PHE A 81 3.48 -7.37 -0.72
N ILE A 82 3.65 -6.15 -1.20
CA ILE A 82 3.82 -5.84 -2.62
C ILE A 82 5.28 -5.51 -2.86
N SER A 83 6.10 -6.53 -2.96
CA SER A 83 7.55 -6.41 -3.09
C SER A 83 8.17 -7.67 -3.66
N ASP A 84 9.33 -7.53 -4.28
CA ASP A 84 10.15 -8.68 -4.68
C ASP A 84 11.63 -8.30 -4.74
N SER A 85 12.48 -9.32 -4.77
CA SER A 85 13.94 -9.15 -4.90
C SER A 85 14.32 -8.75 -6.33
N VAL A 86 15.21 -7.77 -6.44
CA VAL A 86 15.85 -7.41 -7.71
C VAL A 86 16.97 -8.38 -8.01
N LYS A 87 16.85 -9.14 -9.08
CA LYS A 87 17.85 -10.15 -9.48
C LYS A 87 19.00 -9.55 -10.28
N LYS A 88 18.71 -8.52 -11.06
CA LYS A 88 19.65 -7.77 -11.87
C LYS A 88 19.15 -6.35 -11.99
N PHE A 89 20.05 -5.40 -12.15
CA PHE A 89 19.71 -4.02 -12.47
C PHE A 89 20.74 -3.43 -13.43
N GLN A 90 20.29 -2.50 -14.24
CA GLN A 90 21.18 -1.77 -15.17
C GLN A 90 20.61 -0.38 -15.47
N CYS A 91 21.52 0.55 -15.70
CA CYS A 91 21.15 1.88 -16.22
C CYS A 91 21.18 1.84 -17.74
N VAL A 92 20.13 2.33 -18.38
CA VAL A 92 20.03 2.41 -19.84
C VAL A 92 19.55 3.79 -20.24
N GLU A 93 19.89 4.20 -21.48
CA GLU A 93 19.34 5.40 -22.10
C GLU A 93 18.02 5.03 -22.77
N HIS A 94 16.97 5.80 -22.47
CA HIS A 94 15.64 5.59 -23.02
C HIS A 94 15.20 6.82 -23.81
N ASP A 95 14.74 6.65 -25.05
CA ASP A 95 14.43 7.74 -25.99
C ASP A 95 13.48 8.79 -25.40
N LYS A 96 12.50 8.35 -24.61
CA LYS A 96 11.47 9.23 -24.03
C LYS A 96 11.82 9.79 -22.65
N TYR A 97 12.55 9.03 -21.83
CA TYR A 97 12.73 9.35 -20.41
C TYR A 97 14.18 9.68 -20.04
N GLY A 98 15.12 9.64 -21.01
CA GLY A 98 16.54 9.80 -20.76
C GLY A 98 17.11 8.62 -19.98
N LYS A 99 17.95 8.87 -19.00
CA LYS A 99 18.52 7.79 -18.18
C LYS A 99 17.48 7.18 -17.27
N ILE A 100 17.31 5.88 -17.39
CA ILE A 100 16.43 5.08 -16.55
C ILE A 100 17.18 3.92 -15.94
N MET A 101 16.69 3.46 -14.78
CA MET A 101 17.12 2.23 -14.15
C MET A 101 16.13 1.12 -14.47
N GLU A 102 16.62 0.02 -15.02
CA GLU A 102 15.87 -1.22 -15.20
C GLU A 102 16.14 -2.16 -14.02
N LEU A 103 15.07 -2.57 -13.35
CA LEU A 103 15.10 -3.52 -12.24
C LEU A 103 14.45 -4.82 -12.69
N TYR A 104 15.20 -5.91 -12.65
CA TYR A 104 14.76 -7.24 -13.08
C TYR A 104 14.20 -8.00 -11.88
N SER A 105 12.93 -8.31 -11.91
CA SER A 105 12.20 -9.02 -10.84
C SER A 105 11.46 -10.23 -11.40
N GLN A 106 11.25 -11.24 -10.58
CA GLN A 106 10.47 -12.41 -10.99
C GLN A 106 8.97 -12.15 -10.87
N ASN A 107 8.57 -11.50 -9.78
CA ASN A 107 7.17 -11.22 -9.49
C ASN A 107 6.94 -9.70 -9.42
N LEU A 108 5.76 -9.27 -9.82
CA LEU A 108 5.33 -7.88 -9.71
C LEU A 108 4.39 -7.65 -8.52
N MET A 109 3.83 -8.72 -7.95
CA MET A 109 2.93 -8.67 -6.79
C MET A 109 1.78 -7.66 -6.92
N GLY A 110 1.33 -7.40 -8.15
CA GLY A 110 0.29 -6.41 -8.43
C GLY A 110 0.79 -4.98 -8.69
N LEU A 111 2.09 -4.77 -8.83
CA LEU A 111 2.66 -3.48 -9.24
C LEU A 111 2.24 -3.12 -10.66
N HIS A 112 1.86 -1.86 -10.88
CA HIS A 112 1.45 -1.33 -12.17
C HIS A 112 2.29 -0.11 -12.58
N LYS A 113 2.17 0.25 -13.85
CA LYS A 113 2.68 1.51 -14.36
C LYS A 113 2.03 2.69 -13.62
N ASN A 114 2.82 3.70 -13.33
CA ASN A 114 2.53 4.90 -12.53
C ASN A 114 2.43 4.68 -11.01
N ASP A 115 2.54 3.46 -10.51
CA ASP A 115 2.74 3.24 -9.09
C ASP A 115 4.11 3.79 -8.65
N PHE A 116 4.29 3.91 -7.34
CA PHE A 116 5.56 4.31 -6.74
C PHE A 116 6.19 3.14 -6.00
N ILE A 117 7.51 3.06 -6.07
CA ILE A 117 8.30 2.07 -5.32
C ILE A 117 9.41 2.77 -4.56
N HIS A 118 9.82 2.16 -3.47
CA HIS A 118 11.09 2.43 -2.79
C HIS A 118 12.04 1.24 -2.99
N ILE A 119 13.32 1.48 -2.77
CA ILE A 119 14.36 0.46 -2.88
C ILE A 119 14.95 0.22 -1.51
N GLU A 120 15.02 -1.04 -1.12
CA GLU A 120 15.61 -1.51 0.12
C GLU A 120 16.93 -2.23 -0.18
N LEU A 121 17.98 -1.86 0.55
CA LEU A 121 19.30 -2.44 0.49
C LEU A 121 19.51 -3.35 1.69
N ILE A 122 19.58 -4.64 1.46
CA ILE A 122 19.64 -5.67 2.48
C ILE A 122 21.08 -6.19 2.59
N GLY A 123 21.72 -5.91 3.74
CA GLY A 123 23.02 -6.44 4.13
C GLY A 123 22.93 -7.07 5.52
N PHE A 124 23.84 -6.73 6.41
CA PHE A 124 23.72 -7.07 7.84
C PHE A 124 22.55 -6.34 8.49
N THR A 125 22.27 -5.13 8.04
CA THR A 125 21.07 -4.32 8.35
C THR A 125 20.32 -4.06 7.06
N SER A 126 19.05 -3.77 7.16
CA SER A 126 18.21 -3.36 6.05
C SER A 126 18.00 -1.85 6.13
N ASP A 127 18.33 -1.15 5.05
CA ASP A 127 18.18 0.29 4.94
C ASP A 127 17.50 0.66 3.61
N TYR A 128 16.68 1.70 3.64
CA TYR A 128 16.11 2.24 2.41
C TYR A 128 17.14 3.07 1.63
N TYR A 129 17.19 2.87 0.33
CA TYR A 129 17.98 3.70 -0.57
C TYR A 129 17.56 5.17 -0.42
N ASN A 130 18.55 6.05 -0.30
CA ASN A 130 18.37 7.50 -0.16
C ASN A 130 17.24 7.91 0.81
N LYS A 131 17.22 7.30 2.01
CA LYS A 131 16.24 7.56 3.09
C LYS A 131 14.79 7.28 2.70
N GLY A 132 14.53 6.37 1.79
CA GLY A 132 13.19 6.00 1.36
C GLY A 132 12.66 6.86 0.21
N GLU A 133 13.54 7.38 -0.62
CA GLU A 133 13.15 8.03 -1.87
C GLU A 133 12.23 7.13 -2.69
N LYS A 134 11.18 7.75 -3.24
CA LYS A 134 10.15 7.05 -4.02
C LYS A 134 10.37 7.29 -5.50
N PHE A 135 10.32 6.21 -6.26
CA PHE A 135 10.51 6.21 -7.69
C PHE A 135 9.22 5.83 -8.40
N LYS A 136 8.77 6.68 -9.33
CA LYS A 136 7.62 6.38 -10.16
C LYS A 136 7.95 5.29 -11.16
N VAL A 137 7.10 4.29 -11.28
CA VAL A 137 7.19 3.24 -12.30
C VAL A 137 6.78 3.83 -13.65
N LEU A 138 7.74 4.02 -14.53
CA LEU A 138 7.55 4.59 -15.88
C LEU A 138 6.91 3.58 -16.83
N GLU A 139 7.44 2.35 -16.81
CA GLU A 139 6.98 1.26 -17.63
C GLU A 139 7.29 -0.08 -16.95
N ILE A 140 6.55 -1.10 -17.34
CA ILE A 140 6.83 -2.49 -16.98
C ILE A 140 6.87 -3.30 -18.26
N GLU A 141 7.97 -4.02 -18.46
CA GLU A 141 8.12 -4.98 -19.54
C GLU A 141 7.98 -6.38 -18.96
N TYR A 142 7.04 -7.13 -19.48
CA TYR A 142 6.70 -8.45 -18.97
C TYR A 142 7.48 -9.54 -19.71
N ASN A 143 7.92 -10.54 -18.97
CA ASN A 143 8.52 -11.78 -19.51
C ASN A 143 9.68 -11.53 -20.48
N ARG A 144 10.56 -10.56 -20.18
CA ARG A 144 11.80 -10.39 -20.93
C ARG A 144 12.70 -11.59 -20.67
N GLU A 145 13.09 -12.29 -21.72
CA GLU A 145 14.05 -13.39 -21.63
C GLU A 145 15.48 -12.86 -21.63
N GLU A 146 16.26 -13.28 -20.66
CA GLU A 146 17.69 -12.98 -20.56
C GLU A 146 18.41 -14.14 -19.87
N ASP A 147 19.49 -14.61 -20.49
CA ASP A 147 20.29 -15.76 -20.02
C ASP A 147 19.45 -17.02 -19.73
N GLY A 148 18.44 -17.29 -20.56
CA GLY A 148 17.54 -18.44 -20.43
C GLY A 148 16.56 -18.36 -19.25
N LYS A 149 16.39 -17.17 -18.66
CA LYS A 149 15.43 -16.89 -17.59
C LYS A 149 14.47 -15.78 -18.01
N SER A 150 13.24 -15.88 -17.58
CA SER A 150 12.21 -14.85 -17.79
C SER A 150 12.15 -13.91 -16.60
N PHE A 151 12.11 -12.61 -16.86
CA PHE A 151 12.01 -11.55 -15.86
C PHE A 151 10.93 -10.54 -16.24
N ASN A 152 10.32 -9.93 -15.24
CA ASN A 152 9.59 -8.69 -15.40
C ASN A 152 10.55 -7.54 -15.13
N VAL A 153 10.61 -6.56 -16.02
CA VAL A 153 11.54 -5.43 -15.91
C VAL A 153 10.78 -4.17 -15.56
N ILE A 154 11.05 -3.66 -14.37
CA ILE A 154 10.48 -2.41 -13.85
C ILE A 154 11.41 -1.28 -14.24
N LYS A 155 10.90 -0.28 -14.97
CA LYS A 155 11.67 0.88 -15.41
C LYS A 155 11.33 2.09 -14.56
N ILE A 156 12.33 2.66 -13.90
CA ILE A 156 12.20 3.84 -13.03
C ILE A 156 13.15 4.95 -13.50
N PRO A 157 12.87 6.23 -13.19
CA PRO A 157 13.71 7.34 -13.62
C PRO A 157 15.06 7.35 -12.91
N GLY A 158 16.08 7.85 -13.60
CA GLY A 158 17.40 8.16 -13.05
C GLY A 158 18.43 7.04 -13.20
N ASN A 159 19.61 7.34 -12.67
CA ASN A 159 20.72 6.41 -12.57
C ASN A 159 21.06 6.24 -11.08
N LEU A 160 20.61 5.14 -10.48
CA LEU A 160 20.80 4.87 -9.08
C LEU A 160 22.15 4.17 -8.86
N ASP A 161 22.91 4.67 -7.89
CA ASP A 161 24.14 4.03 -7.44
C ASP A 161 23.78 2.96 -6.40
N LEU A 162 23.51 1.76 -6.89
CA LEU A 162 23.12 0.62 -6.07
C LEU A 162 24.32 -0.26 -5.78
N ASP A 163 24.59 -0.50 -4.50
CA ASP A 163 25.67 -1.37 -4.05
C ASP A 163 25.41 -2.83 -4.44
N LYS A 164 26.21 -3.33 -5.38
CA LYS A 164 26.13 -4.71 -5.90
C LYS A 164 26.48 -5.78 -4.85
N SER A 165 27.09 -5.40 -3.74
CA SER A 165 27.41 -6.33 -2.65
C SER A 165 26.21 -6.63 -1.76
N LYS A 166 25.16 -5.81 -1.83
CA LYS A 166 23.92 -5.96 -1.07
C LYS A 166 22.83 -6.62 -1.88
N SER A 167 21.96 -7.33 -1.22
CA SER A 167 20.70 -7.78 -1.82
C SER A 167 19.76 -6.58 -1.95
N ILE A 168 19.15 -6.45 -3.13
CA ILE A 168 18.25 -5.34 -3.43
C ILE A 168 16.83 -5.87 -3.51
N LYS A 169 15.91 -5.15 -2.90
CA LYS A 169 14.49 -5.41 -2.93
C LYS A 169 13.76 -4.13 -3.32
N TRP A 170 12.75 -4.21 -4.14
CA TRP A 170 11.80 -3.13 -4.35
C TRP A 170 10.54 -3.41 -3.53
N GLY A 171 9.91 -2.36 -3.02
CA GLY A 171 8.63 -2.43 -2.33
C GLY A 171 7.72 -1.30 -2.79
N MET A 172 6.42 -1.58 -2.86
CA MET A 172 5.43 -0.57 -3.21
C MET A 172 5.40 0.54 -2.15
N ALA A 173 5.37 1.78 -2.61
CA ALA A 173 5.17 2.96 -1.78
C ALA A 173 3.86 3.65 -2.16
N LYS A 174 3.22 4.33 -1.21
CA LYS A 174 2.04 5.15 -1.55
C LYS A 174 2.46 6.38 -2.34
N ASP A 175 1.58 6.87 -3.18
CA ASP A 175 1.71 8.19 -3.79
C ASP A 175 1.51 9.27 -2.71
N ASP A 176 2.47 10.16 -2.57
CA ASP A 176 2.36 11.30 -1.65
C ASP A 176 1.69 12.45 -2.40
N VAL A 177 0.39 12.58 -2.20
CA VAL A 177 -0.37 13.73 -2.70
C VAL A 177 0.08 14.96 -1.91
N SER A 178 0.65 15.94 -2.60
CA SER A 178 1.02 17.19 -1.96
C SER A 178 -0.24 18.03 -1.63
N PRO A 179 -0.21 18.90 -0.59
CA PRO A 179 -1.34 19.78 -0.31
C PRO A 179 -1.74 20.66 -1.50
N GLN A 180 -0.79 20.92 -2.43
CA GLN A 180 -1.01 21.72 -3.65
C GLN A 180 -1.78 20.94 -4.73
N ASP A 181 -1.80 19.60 -4.66
CA ASP A 181 -2.53 18.74 -5.60
C ASP A 181 -4.00 18.52 -5.16
N ILE A 182 -4.38 19.04 -3.98
CA ILE A 182 -5.72 18.86 -3.39
C ILE A 182 -6.63 20.07 -3.70
N PHE A 183 -6.06 21.22 -4.12
CA PHE A 183 -6.80 22.47 -4.34
C PHE A 183 -6.61 23.03 -5.75
#